data_973e8a2cc6855738f67fcbb3402f32b1
#
_entry.id   973e8a2cc6855738f67fcbb3402f32b1
#
_cell.length_a   1.000
_cell.length_b   1.000
_cell.length_c   1.000
_cell.angle_alpha   90.00
_cell.angle_beta   90.00
_cell.angle_gamma   90.00
#
_symmetry.space_group_name_H-M   'P 1'
#
loop_
_entity.id
_entity.type
_entity.pdbx_description
1 polymer ?
#
loop_
_entity_poly.entity_id
_entity_poly.type
_entity_poly.pdbx_seq_one_letter_code
_entity_poly.pdbx_strand_id
1 'polypeptide(L)' 'VLEDINSALSALAEDYYTPFTMYFEGYKYHEISEHLNIPIGTVKTRIHVARKAMKKTLSTYK' A
#
# COMPACT_ATOMS: atom_id res chain seq x y z
N VAL A 1 20.44 -4.94 6.58
CA VAL A 1 20.12 -4.05 5.50
C VAL A 1 18.89 -4.50 4.75
N LEU A 2 18.91 -5.70 4.16
CA LEU A 2 17.71 -6.27 3.57
C LEU A 2 16.63 -6.51 4.61
N GLU A 3 17.06 -6.91 5.81
CA GLU A 3 16.15 -7.12 6.91
C GLU A 3 15.46 -5.83 7.34
N ASP A 4 16.19 -4.72 7.36
CA ASP A 4 15.63 -3.42 7.72
C ASP A 4 14.60 -2.95 6.70
N ILE A 5 14.87 -3.18 5.43
CA ILE A 5 13.92 -2.83 4.37
C ILE A 5 12.67 -3.70 4.47
N ASN A 6 12.85 -4.99 4.70
CA ASN A 6 11.74 -5.91 4.86
C ASN A 6 10.93 -5.59 6.12
N SER A 7 11.61 -5.23 7.21
CA SER A 7 10.93 -4.84 8.43
C SER A 7 10.13 -3.55 8.26
N ALA A 8 10.71 -2.57 7.58
CA ALA A 8 10.02 -1.32 7.29
C ALA A 8 8.83 -1.55 6.39
N LEU A 9 9.00 -2.38 5.35
CA LEU A 9 7.92 -2.75 4.45
C LEU A 9 6.85 -3.55 5.18
N SER A 10 7.25 -4.44 6.08
CA SER A 10 6.30 -5.22 6.87
C SER A 10 5.53 -4.36 7.85
N ALA A 11 6.20 -3.39 8.47
CA ALA A 11 5.55 -2.49 9.41
C ALA A 11 4.54 -1.57 8.73
N LEU A 12 4.88 -1.12 7.52
CA LEU A 12 3.97 -0.33 6.70
C LEU A 12 2.93 -1.21 6.00
N ALA A 13 3.23 -2.50 5.91
CA ALA A 13 2.68 -3.34 4.88
C ALA A 13 1.21 -3.66 5.05
N GLU A 14 0.79 -4.09 6.22
CA GLU A 14 -0.57 -4.59 6.34
C GLU A 14 -1.61 -3.50 6.08
N ASP A 15 -1.40 -2.31 6.65
CA ASP A 15 -2.34 -1.22 6.49
C ASP A 15 -2.28 -0.54 5.14
N TYR A 16 -1.12 -0.53 4.51
CA TYR A 16 -0.95 0.15 3.23
C TYR A 16 -0.99 -0.79 2.04
N TYR A 17 -0.47 -1.99 2.19
CA TYR A 17 -0.45 -2.97 1.11
C TYR A 17 -1.82 -3.57 0.81
N THR A 18 -2.65 -3.77 1.81
CA THR A 18 -3.95 -4.37 1.59
C THR A 18 -4.80 -3.53 0.62
N PRO A 19 -4.97 -2.22 0.82
CA PRO A 19 -5.69 -1.42 -0.17
C PRO A 19 -5.00 -1.39 -1.52
N PHE A 20 -3.68 -1.34 -1.52
CA PHE A 20 -2.88 -1.29 -2.74
C PHE A 20 -3.07 -2.56 -3.56
N THR A 21 -2.97 -3.72 -2.91
CA THR A 21 -3.16 -5.02 -3.56
C THR A 21 -4.58 -5.15 -4.10
N MET A 22 -5.57 -4.75 -3.33
CA MET A 22 -6.96 -4.79 -3.76
C MET A 22 -7.18 -3.92 -5.00
N TYR A 23 -6.56 -2.75 -5.02
CA TYR A 23 -6.66 -1.87 -6.16
C TYR A 23 -6.10 -2.53 -7.42
N PHE A 24 -4.98 -3.20 -7.29
CA PHE A 24 -4.37 -3.94 -8.40
C PHE A 24 -5.22 -5.12 -8.86
N GLU A 25 -5.97 -5.71 -7.95
CA GLU A 25 -6.85 -6.82 -8.27
C GLU A 25 -8.12 -6.38 -8.99
N GLY A 26 -8.33 -5.06 -9.10
CA GLY A 26 -9.47 -4.53 -9.82
C GLY A 26 -10.55 -3.90 -8.97
N TYR A 27 -10.36 -3.85 -7.65
CA TYR A 27 -11.33 -3.21 -6.77
C TYR A 27 -11.25 -1.70 -6.91
N LYS A 28 -12.41 -1.06 -6.84
CA LYS A 28 -12.47 0.39 -6.85
C LYS A 28 -12.31 0.95 -5.43
N TYR A 29 -11.97 2.23 -5.35
CA TYR A 29 -11.73 2.87 -4.05
C TYR A 29 -12.88 2.68 -3.07
N HIS A 30 -14.12 2.88 -3.54
CA HIS A 30 -15.27 2.74 -2.65
C HIS A 30 -15.48 1.28 -2.21
N GLU A 31 -15.14 0.33 -3.06
CA GLU A 31 -15.21 -1.08 -2.72
C GLU A 31 -14.19 -1.44 -1.65
N ILE A 32 -12.98 -0.93 -1.80
CA ILE A 32 -11.91 -1.13 -0.82
C ILE A 32 -12.30 -0.49 0.51
N SER A 33 -12.85 0.72 0.45
CA SER A 33 -13.33 1.43 1.63
C SER A 33 -14.34 0.60 2.42
N GLU A 34 -15.29 0.03 1.72
CA GLU A 34 -16.31 -0.80 2.35
C GLU A 34 -15.74 -2.10 2.92
N HIS A 35 -14.86 -2.72 2.16
CA HIS A 35 -14.25 -4.00 2.54
C HIS A 35 -13.40 -3.85 3.80
N LEU A 36 -12.63 -2.79 3.89
CA LEU A 36 -11.71 -2.54 4.99
C LEU A 36 -12.33 -1.71 6.10
N ASN A 37 -13.54 -1.20 5.86
CA ASN A 37 -14.27 -0.36 6.82
C ASN A 37 -13.45 0.86 7.22
N ILE A 38 -12.90 1.55 6.24
CA ILE A 38 -12.12 2.79 6.42
C ILE A 38 -12.63 3.85 5.45
N PRO A 39 -12.43 5.15 5.76
CA PRO A 39 -12.86 6.21 4.85
C PRO A 39 -12.18 6.11 3.49
N ILE A 40 -12.88 6.51 2.44
CA ILE A 40 -12.35 6.45 1.08
C ILE A 40 -11.11 7.34 0.92
N GLY A 41 -11.07 8.47 1.62
CA GLY A 41 -9.89 9.33 1.62
C GLY A 41 -8.65 8.61 2.17
N THR A 42 -8.87 7.79 3.19
CA THR A 42 -7.81 6.97 3.77
C THR A 42 -7.33 5.92 2.79
N VAL A 43 -8.25 5.31 2.03
CA VAL A 43 -7.90 4.34 0.99
C VAL A 43 -6.97 4.99 -0.04
N LYS A 44 -7.35 6.15 -0.53
CA LYS A 44 -6.54 6.89 -1.52
C LYS A 44 -5.16 7.21 -0.98
N THR A 45 -5.09 7.71 0.25
CA THR A 45 -3.82 8.07 0.88
C THR A 45 -2.93 6.85 1.04
N ARG A 46 -3.49 5.76 1.53
CA ARG A 46 -2.72 4.53 1.75
C ARG A 46 -2.20 3.93 0.46
N ILE A 47 -3.03 3.92 -0.58
CA ILE A 47 -2.60 3.44 -1.89
C ILE A 47 -1.49 4.32 -2.44
N HIS A 48 -1.62 5.63 -2.30
CA HIS A 48 -0.63 6.57 -2.77
C HIS A 48 0.72 6.38 -2.04
N VAL A 49 0.67 6.22 -0.72
CA VAL A 49 1.88 6.00 0.08
C VAL A 49 2.55 4.68 -0.29
N ALA A 50 1.76 3.62 -0.42
CA ALA A 50 2.29 2.31 -0.82
C ALA A 50 2.94 2.37 -2.20
N ARG A 51 2.29 3.07 -3.14
CA ARG A 51 2.82 3.24 -4.48
C ARG A 51 4.15 3.98 -4.47
N LYS A 52 4.24 5.04 -3.67
CA LYS A 52 5.48 5.79 -3.52
C LYS A 52 6.58 4.94 -2.92
N ALA A 53 6.27 4.16 -1.90
CA ALA A 53 7.23 3.28 -1.26
C ALA A 53 7.75 2.23 -2.23
N MET A 54 6.86 1.63 -3.01
CA MET A 54 7.23 0.64 -4.02
C MET A 54 8.11 1.26 -5.09
N LYS A 55 7.76 2.44 -5.56
CA LYS A 55 8.53 3.14 -6.57
C LYS A 55 9.94 3.47 -6.07
N LYS A 56 10.03 3.90 -4.83
CA LYS A 56 11.31 4.23 -4.21
C LYS A 56 12.20 3.00 -4.10
N THR A 57 11.62 1.88 -3.69
CA THR A 57 12.34 0.61 -3.59
C THR A 57 12.85 0.16 -4.94
N LEU A 58 12.01 0.24 -5.97
CA LEU A 58 12.41 -0.13 -7.33
C LEU A 58 13.52 0.78 -7.86
N SER A 59 13.46 2.07 -7.54
CA SER A 59 14.52 3.02 -7.93
C SER A 59 15.85 2.66 -7.28
N THR A 60 15.80 2.19 -6.04
CA THR A 60 17.01 1.81 -5.32
C THR A 60 17.68 0.60 -5.96
N TYR A 61 16.89 -0.31 -6.51
CA TYR A 61 17.41 -1.52 -7.15
C TYR A 61 17.93 -1.28 -8.57
N LYS A 62 17.67 -0.14 -9.11
CA LYS A 62 18.24 0.22 -10.40
C LYS A 62 19.64 0.78 -10.23
#